data_fecb6ca09c1888a77ad6e694ac7195d5
#
_entry.id   fecb6ca09c1888a77ad6e694ac7195d5
#
_cell.length_a   1.000
_cell.length_b   1.000
_cell.length_c   1.000
_cell.angle_alpha   90.00
_cell.angle_beta   90.00
_cell.angle_gamma   90.00
#
_symmetry.space_group_name_H-M   'P 1'
#
loop_
_entity.id
_entity.type
_entity.pdbx_description
1 polymer ?
#
loop_
_entity_poly.entity_id
_entity_poly.type
_entity_poly.pdbx_seq_one_letter_code
_entity_poly.pdbx_strand_id
1 'polypeptide(L)'
;MALRAKIVAMFVASALCVDAAAATDLLEIYELARTRDPQFLEAAELRLAALEAKPQARAALLPQLAAAGGIETRETDGSGTFLQVIDPNPGPGLDPQIEIFDVDQQVSADTWRWQAGLRQTVFRWDQWQRLGRADVVVARAEANYRAAQQDLMLRVSQRYFDVLAASETLRASEATLEAFTQQLAQAERRFKVGVVTVIDVEEARSARDAAAANTIAAKRALAVAGELLTELTGELHPELERPGEELPAADPDKRGEQAWVDQAVEQNLAVVAARLGVDVAKRDVKIAQSGYMPTLDLYATTGAFDETATETVTNRNLDLRTRGPADSDGTEDVVGLYFTVPIFTGGATRSRVREQVALHRAARQRLDGSVRAAERATRDSYLSLVADQARVEALRQSVASSRSTLRATERGVEVGTRTNVDALDARRRVFEAERDYARARYDYLANLVRLRSAAGTLLPADLEAINKYLVEAVVVQPSGTPRR
;
A
#
# COMPACT_ATOMS: atom_id res chain seq x y z
N MET A 1 -12.53 58.46 -4.63
CA MET A 1 -11.21 58.11 -5.16
C MET A 1 -10.23 57.61 -4.09
N ALA A 2 -10.52 57.65 -2.81
CA ALA A 2 -9.60 57.26 -1.74
C ALA A 2 -9.69 55.79 -1.25
N LEU A 3 -10.64 54.99 -1.78
CA LEU A 3 -10.85 53.59 -1.34
C LEU A 3 -10.14 52.57 -2.24
N ARG A 4 -9.75 52.93 -3.47
CA ARG A 4 -9.04 52.05 -4.42
C ARG A 4 -7.52 52.03 -4.22
N ALA A 5 -6.96 53.02 -3.55
CA ALA A 5 -5.51 53.10 -3.28
C ALA A 5 -5.07 52.26 -2.06
N LYS A 6 -5.96 51.92 -1.13
CA LYS A 6 -5.63 51.06 0.03
C LYS A 6 -5.66 49.55 -0.24
N ILE A 7 -6.35 49.11 -1.28
CA ILE A 7 -6.43 47.67 -1.68
C ILE A 7 -5.20 47.26 -2.48
N VAL A 8 -4.61 48.14 -3.27
CA VAL A 8 -3.37 47.85 -4.04
C VAL A 8 -2.12 47.81 -3.17
N ALA A 9 -2.07 48.61 -2.07
CA ALA A 9 -0.94 48.58 -1.14
C ALA A 9 -0.92 47.33 -0.22
N MET A 10 -2.05 46.64 -0.06
CA MET A 10 -2.14 45.42 0.77
C MET A 10 -1.81 44.14 -0.02
N PHE A 11 -1.79 44.19 -1.35
CA PHE A 11 -1.44 43.05 -2.23
C PHE A 11 0.03 43.01 -2.64
N VAL A 12 0.80 44.09 -2.42
CA VAL A 12 2.24 44.14 -2.73
C VAL A 12 3.11 43.77 -1.52
N ALA A 13 2.57 43.75 -0.30
CA ALA A 13 3.32 43.38 0.92
C ALA A 13 3.37 41.87 1.22
N SER A 14 2.69 40.99 0.43
CA SER A 14 2.68 39.54 0.66
C SER A 14 3.57 38.75 -0.31
N ALA A 15 4.48 39.38 -1.05
CA ALA A 15 5.29 38.74 -2.09
C ALA A 15 6.81 38.83 -1.86
N LEU A 16 7.27 38.92 -0.60
CA LEU A 16 8.72 38.86 -0.28
C LEU A 16 8.95 38.18 1.08
N CYS A 17 8.30 37.05 1.33
CA CYS A 17 8.91 35.99 2.12
C CYS A 17 9.69 35.11 1.12
N VAL A 18 10.92 35.51 0.83
CA VAL A 18 11.95 34.54 0.43
C VAL A 18 12.14 33.70 1.71
N ASP A 19 11.45 32.56 1.79
CA ASP A 19 11.83 31.51 2.71
C ASP A 19 13.32 31.25 2.43
N ALA A 20 14.17 31.70 3.33
CA ALA A 20 15.52 31.18 3.41
C ALA A 20 15.31 29.65 3.56
N ALA A 21 15.64 28.89 2.54
CA ALA A 21 15.51 27.45 2.55
C ALA A 21 16.33 26.95 3.74
N ALA A 22 15.67 26.76 4.88
CA ALA A 22 16.26 26.08 6.02
C ALA A 22 16.57 24.67 5.55
N ALA A 23 17.71 24.12 5.97
CA ALA A 23 18.04 22.73 5.64
C ALA A 23 16.94 21.83 6.17
N THR A 24 16.44 20.93 5.33
CA THR A 24 15.32 20.06 5.66
C THR A 24 15.82 18.91 6.54
N ASP A 25 15.19 18.70 7.67
CA ASP A 25 15.50 17.62 8.59
C ASP A 25 14.75 16.32 8.27
N LEU A 26 15.10 15.21 8.94
CA LEU A 26 14.49 13.90 8.72
C LEU A 26 12.99 13.89 9.07
N LEU A 27 12.58 14.64 10.09
CA LEU A 27 11.20 14.67 10.55
C LEU A 27 10.32 15.45 9.58
N GLU A 28 10.81 16.57 9.06
CA GLU A 28 10.13 17.36 8.03
C GLU A 28 9.92 16.52 6.75
N ILE A 29 10.95 15.78 6.31
CA ILE A 29 10.85 14.85 5.16
C ILE A 29 9.79 13.77 5.42
N TYR A 30 9.75 13.21 6.63
CA TYR A 30 8.75 12.21 6.99
C TYR A 30 7.32 12.79 6.97
N GLU A 31 7.11 13.98 7.57
CA GLU A 31 5.79 14.62 7.57
C GLU A 31 5.33 14.99 6.15
N LEU A 32 6.23 15.41 5.29
CA LEU A 32 5.95 15.68 3.88
C LEU A 32 5.59 14.38 3.14
N ALA A 33 6.40 13.32 3.29
CA ALA A 33 6.15 12.03 2.69
C ALA A 33 4.82 11.42 3.18
N ARG A 34 4.44 11.60 4.44
CA ARG A 34 3.15 11.14 5.00
C ARG A 34 1.94 11.71 4.26
N THR A 35 2.07 12.88 3.68
CA THR A 35 0.98 13.57 2.96
C THR A 35 1.05 13.38 1.44
N ARG A 36 2.17 12.88 0.91
CA ARG A 36 2.42 12.85 -0.53
C ARG A 36 2.83 11.49 -1.09
N ASP A 37 3.36 10.58 -0.27
CA ASP A 37 3.79 9.26 -0.75
C ASP A 37 2.60 8.43 -1.24
N PRO A 38 2.53 8.08 -2.54
CA PRO A 38 1.38 7.38 -3.11
C PRO A 38 1.13 6.01 -2.47
N GLN A 39 2.20 5.30 -2.07
CA GLN A 39 2.11 3.97 -1.46
C GLN A 39 1.49 4.04 -0.06
N PHE A 40 1.83 5.05 0.73
CA PHE A 40 1.23 5.26 2.04
C PHE A 40 -0.22 5.73 1.93
N LEU A 41 -0.52 6.64 1.00
CA LEU A 41 -1.88 7.12 0.73
C LEU A 41 -2.79 5.98 0.24
N GLU A 42 -2.28 5.08 -0.63
CA GLU A 42 -2.99 3.86 -1.02
C GLU A 42 -3.37 3.02 0.22
N ALA A 43 -2.41 2.79 1.13
CA ALA A 43 -2.68 2.02 2.35
C ALA A 43 -3.73 2.69 3.25
N ALA A 44 -3.78 4.03 3.29
CA ALA A 44 -4.81 4.79 4.01
C ALA A 44 -6.20 4.59 3.39
N GLU A 45 -6.33 4.66 2.07
CA GLU A 45 -7.59 4.43 1.36
C GLU A 45 -8.04 2.96 1.48
N LEU A 46 -7.14 2.00 1.39
CA LEU A 46 -7.46 0.58 1.61
C LEU A 46 -7.97 0.32 3.03
N ARG A 47 -7.43 1.04 4.03
CA ARG A 47 -7.96 1.01 5.40
C ARG A 47 -9.39 1.53 5.44
N LEU A 48 -9.68 2.69 4.84
CA LEU A 48 -11.03 3.26 4.78
C LEU A 48 -12.01 2.31 4.09
N ALA A 49 -11.63 1.72 2.96
CA ALA A 49 -12.44 0.72 2.27
C ALA A 49 -12.74 -0.50 3.16
N ALA A 50 -11.75 -0.97 3.93
CA ALA A 50 -11.94 -2.12 4.84
C ALA A 50 -12.87 -1.80 6.02
N LEU A 51 -12.95 -0.53 6.48
CA LEU A 51 -13.89 -0.11 7.52
C LEU A 51 -15.35 -0.32 7.12
N GLU A 52 -15.66 -0.24 5.82
CA GLU A 52 -17.01 -0.46 5.28
C GLU A 52 -17.45 -1.94 5.34
N ALA A 53 -16.55 -2.88 5.59
CA ALA A 53 -16.92 -4.29 5.75
C ALA A 53 -17.92 -4.51 6.89
N LYS A 54 -17.84 -3.72 7.97
CA LYS A 54 -18.73 -3.85 9.12
C LYS A 54 -20.11 -3.25 8.88
N PRO A 55 -20.28 -2.03 8.36
CA PRO A 55 -21.57 -1.51 7.90
C PRO A 55 -22.25 -2.43 6.89
N GLN A 56 -21.52 -2.94 5.90
CA GLN A 56 -22.06 -3.87 4.90
C GLN A 56 -22.55 -5.18 5.52
N ALA A 57 -21.77 -5.76 6.45
CA ALA A 57 -22.20 -6.96 7.16
C ALA A 57 -23.42 -6.72 8.08
N ARG A 58 -23.54 -5.53 8.67
CA ARG A 58 -24.72 -5.12 9.44
C ARG A 58 -25.94 -4.91 8.55
N ALA A 59 -25.76 -4.30 7.38
CA ALA A 59 -26.84 -4.04 6.43
C ALA A 59 -27.56 -5.32 6.01
N ALA A 60 -26.83 -6.46 5.93
CA ALA A 60 -27.44 -7.76 5.64
C ALA A 60 -28.39 -8.26 6.74
N LEU A 61 -28.28 -7.76 7.98
CA LEU A 61 -29.16 -8.06 9.11
C LEU A 61 -30.35 -7.09 9.24
N LEU A 62 -30.34 -5.98 8.51
CA LEU A 62 -31.39 -4.96 8.54
C LEU A 62 -32.48 -5.23 7.50
N PRO A 63 -33.67 -4.63 7.65
CA PRO A 63 -34.70 -4.69 6.62
C PRO A 63 -34.20 -4.14 5.29
N GLN A 64 -34.45 -4.88 4.23
CA GLN A 64 -34.16 -4.45 2.87
C GLN A 64 -35.47 -4.14 2.15
N LEU A 65 -35.58 -2.93 1.63
CA LEU A 65 -36.74 -2.45 0.89
C LEU A 65 -36.34 -2.24 -0.56
N ALA A 66 -37.12 -2.81 -1.48
CA ALA A 66 -36.94 -2.64 -2.90
C ALA A 66 -38.28 -2.37 -3.57
N ALA A 67 -38.28 -1.57 -4.62
CA ALA A 67 -39.43 -1.38 -5.48
C ALA A 67 -39.02 -1.64 -6.92
N ALA A 68 -39.90 -2.29 -7.68
CA ALA A 68 -39.72 -2.56 -9.09
C ALA A 68 -41.02 -2.22 -9.85
N GLY A 69 -40.91 -1.77 -11.07
CA GLY A 69 -42.03 -1.55 -11.98
C GLY A 69 -41.64 -1.94 -13.39
N GLY A 70 -42.60 -2.33 -14.17
CA GLY A 70 -42.37 -2.74 -15.55
C GLY A 70 -43.61 -2.67 -16.42
N ILE A 71 -43.40 -2.53 -17.71
CA ILE A 71 -44.40 -2.65 -18.76
C ILE A 71 -43.96 -3.83 -19.62
N GLU A 72 -44.87 -4.74 -19.89
CA GLU A 72 -44.61 -5.96 -20.65
C GLU A 72 -45.73 -6.13 -21.71
N THR A 73 -45.34 -6.29 -22.95
CA THR A 73 -46.27 -6.71 -24.02
C THR A 73 -46.01 -8.19 -24.25
N ARG A 74 -47.07 -8.99 -24.17
CA ARG A 74 -47.01 -10.43 -24.33
C ARG A 74 -47.95 -10.87 -25.43
N GLU A 75 -47.47 -11.66 -26.37
CA GLU A 75 -48.30 -12.41 -27.35
C GLU A 75 -48.18 -13.89 -27.02
N THR A 76 -49.30 -14.55 -26.85
CA THR A 76 -49.35 -15.98 -26.55
C THR A 76 -50.29 -16.67 -27.52
N ASP A 77 -49.77 -17.62 -28.28
CA ASP A 77 -50.54 -18.50 -29.13
C ASP A 77 -50.58 -19.89 -28.49
N GLY A 78 -51.77 -20.41 -28.31
CA GLY A 78 -51.99 -21.71 -27.72
C GLY A 78 -53.09 -22.46 -28.44
N SER A 79 -53.08 -23.78 -28.39
CA SER A 79 -54.18 -24.65 -28.82
C SER A 79 -54.56 -25.55 -27.65
N GLY A 80 -55.86 -25.77 -27.51
CA GLY A 80 -56.37 -26.59 -26.44
C GLY A 80 -57.70 -27.29 -26.85
N THR A 81 -58.04 -28.26 -26.05
CA THR A 81 -59.30 -28.94 -26.21
C THR A 81 -60.20 -28.67 -25.02
N PHE A 82 -61.34 -28.07 -25.23
CA PHE A 82 -62.33 -27.79 -24.19
C PHE A 82 -63.51 -28.76 -24.25
N LEU A 83 -63.89 -29.18 -23.06
CA LEU A 83 -65.09 -29.99 -22.84
C LEU A 83 -66.21 -29.06 -22.38
N GLN A 84 -67.24 -28.93 -23.15
CA GLN A 84 -68.44 -28.16 -22.79
C GLN A 84 -69.65 -29.10 -22.63
N VAL A 85 -70.28 -28.97 -21.48
CA VAL A 85 -71.60 -29.63 -21.27
C VAL A 85 -72.68 -28.79 -21.92
N ILE A 86 -73.20 -29.23 -23.02
CA ILE A 86 -74.22 -28.52 -23.83
C ILE A 86 -75.59 -28.56 -23.14
N ASP A 87 -75.91 -29.70 -22.55
CA ASP A 87 -77.12 -29.88 -21.80
C ASP A 87 -76.80 -30.55 -20.48
N PRO A 88 -76.73 -29.78 -19.39
CA PRO A 88 -76.45 -30.31 -18.05
C PRO A 88 -77.62 -31.07 -17.45
N ASN A 89 -78.83 -30.94 -18.02
CA ASN A 89 -80.04 -31.57 -17.49
C ASN A 89 -80.95 -32.05 -18.58
N PRO A 90 -80.53 -33.07 -19.40
CA PRO A 90 -81.20 -33.48 -20.60
C PRO A 90 -82.54 -34.22 -20.38
N GLY A 91 -83.03 -34.34 -19.16
CA GLY A 91 -84.27 -35.03 -18.77
C GLY A 91 -84.05 -36.41 -18.19
N PRO A 92 -85.09 -36.99 -17.57
CA PRO A 92 -84.96 -38.27 -16.89
C PRO A 92 -84.52 -39.42 -17.82
N GLY A 93 -83.30 -39.95 -17.53
CA GLY A 93 -82.75 -41.09 -18.26
C GLY A 93 -81.82 -40.76 -19.42
N LEU A 94 -81.47 -39.49 -19.60
CA LEU A 94 -80.47 -39.06 -20.59
C LEU A 94 -79.21 -38.58 -19.90
N ASP A 95 -78.08 -38.99 -20.41
CA ASP A 95 -76.75 -38.50 -19.92
C ASP A 95 -76.48 -37.07 -20.42
N PRO A 96 -75.75 -36.21 -19.62
CA PRO A 96 -75.32 -34.89 -20.07
C PRO A 96 -74.55 -34.99 -21.40
N GLN A 97 -74.99 -34.18 -22.38
CA GLN A 97 -74.25 -34.09 -23.65
C GLN A 97 -72.98 -33.24 -23.46
N ILE A 98 -71.86 -33.91 -23.70
CA ILE A 98 -70.55 -33.27 -23.66
C ILE A 98 -70.03 -33.13 -25.08
N GLU A 99 -69.76 -31.97 -25.53
CA GLU A 99 -69.13 -31.72 -26.81
C GLU A 99 -67.66 -31.32 -26.62
N ILE A 100 -66.78 -31.83 -27.44
CA ILE A 100 -65.35 -31.56 -27.41
C ILE A 100 -65.08 -30.53 -28.51
N PHE A 101 -64.53 -29.39 -28.12
CA PHE A 101 -64.14 -28.34 -29.04
C PHE A 101 -62.64 -28.19 -29.07
N ASP A 102 -62.02 -28.28 -30.24
CA ASP A 102 -60.62 -27.86 -30.44
C ASP A 102 -60.60 -26.37 -30.72
N VAL A 103 -59.86 -25.66 -29.88
CA VAL A 103 -59.74 -24.18 -29.92
C VAL A 103 -58.32 -23.77 -30.12
N ASP A 104 -58.10 -22.75 -30.93
CA ASP A 104 -56.90 -21.93 -30.96
C ASP A 104 -57.17 -20.66 -30.16
N GLN A 105 -56.32 -20.38 -29.20
CA GLN A 105 -56.40 -19.22 -28.36
C GLN A 105 -55.18 -18.32 -28.66
N GLN A 106 -55.44 -17.10 -29.02
CA GLN A 106 -54.43 -16.06 -29.21
C GLN A 106 -54.72 -14.94 -28.24
N VAL A 107 -53.75 -14.65 -27.37
CA VAL A 107 -53.83 -13.58 -26.38
C VAL A 107 -52.73 -12.57 -26.67
N SER A 108 -53.12 -11.30 -26.85
CA SER A 108 -52.19 -10.17 -26.89
C SER A 108 -52.52 -9.32 -25.68
N ALA A 109 -51.51 -9.16 -24.77
CA ALA A 109 -51.69 -8.47 -23.50
C ALA A 109 -50.58 -7.42 -23.30
N ASP A 110 -51.00 -6.23 -22.91
CA ASP A 110 -50.13 -5.17 -22.40
C ASP A 110 -50.33 -5.09 -20.90
N THR A 111 -49.28 -5.37 -20.11
CA THR A 111 -49.34 -5.40 -18.66
C THR A 111 -48.46 -4.30 -18.10
N TRP A 112 -49.00 -3.44 -17.26
CA TRP A 112 -48.28 -2.55 -16.38
C TRP A 112 -48.32 -3.13 -14.96
N ARG A 113 -47.14 -3.19 -14.31
CA ARG A 113 -47.06 -3.68 -12.93
C ARG A 113 -46.07 -2.87 -12.09
N TRP A 114 -46.32 -2.73 -10.83
CA TRP A 114 -45.36 -2.31 -9.84
C TRP A 114 -45.47 -3.19 -8.61
N GLN A 115 -44.33 -3.35 -7.92
CA GLN A 115 -44.23 -4.09 -6.66
C GLN A 115 -43.21 -3.43 -5.75
N ALA A 116 -43.55 -3.25 -4.48
CA ALA A 116 -42.63 -2.91 -3.41
C ALA A 116 -42.51 -4.11 -2.46
N GLY A 117 -41.29 -4.43 -2.09
CA GLY A 117 -41.02 -5.59 -1.23
C GLY A 117 -40.09 -5.24 -0.07
N LEU A 118 -40.44 -5.72 1.11
CA LEU A 118 -39.62 -5.72 2.31
C LEU A 118 -39.11 -7.15 2.56
N ARG A 119 -37.82 -7.28 2.73
CA ARG A 119 -37.21 -8.53 3.19
C ARG A 119 -36.41 -8.29 4.47
N GLN A 120 -36.69 -9.04 5.53
CA GLN A 120 -35.96 -8.98 6.79
C GLN A 120 -35.47 -10.35 7.17
N THR A 121 -34.17 -10.50 7.35
CA THR A 121 -33.60 -11.68 7.95
C THR A 121 -33.99 -11.76 9.43
N VAL A 122 -34.65 -12.83 9.83
CA VAL A 122 -34.98 -13.13 11.24
C VAL A 122 -33.90 -14.02 11.84
N PHE A 123 -33.50 -15.06 11.10
CA PHE A 123 -32.43 -15.96 11.52
C PHE A 123 -31.62 -16.46 10.34
N ARG A 124 -30.34 -16.07 10.30
CA ARG A 124 -29.34 -16.59 9.36
C ARG A 124 -27.98 -16.62 10.02
N TRP A 125 -27.52 -17.79 10.38
CA TRP A 125 -26.28 -17.97 11.12
C TRP A 125 -25.04 -17.48 10.34
N ASP A 126 -25.03 -17.63 9.01
CA ASP A 126 -23.95 -17.11 8.16
C ASP A 126 -23.78 -15.60 8.28
N GLN A 127 -24.87 -14.83 8.35
CA GLN A 127 -24.80 -13.36 8.46
C GLN A 127 -24.19 -12.94 9.81
N TRP A 128 -24.51 -13.61 10.90
CA TRP A 128 -23.87 -13.36 12.21
C TRP A 128 -22.38 -13.70 12.18
N GLN A 129 -21.97 -14.79 11.50
CA GLN A 129 -20.57 -15.13 11.35
C GLN A 129 -19.84 -14.12 10.42
N ARG A 130 -20.52 -13.59 9.37
CA ARG A 130 -19.99 -12.53 8.50
C ARG A 130 -19.77 -11.23 9.26
N LEU A 131 -20.68 -10.85 10.17
CA LEU A 131 -20.48 -9.70 11.03
C LEU A 131 -19.24 -9.85 11.92
N GLY A 132 -19.10 -10.99 12.60
CA GLY A 132 -17.89 -11.27 13.37
C GLY A 132 -16.62 -11.39 12.54
N ARG A 133 -16.71 -11.83 11.26
CA ARG A 133 -15.59 -11.81 10.31
C ARG A 133 -15.20 -10.39 9.95
N ALA A 134 -16.17 -9.50 9.73
CA ALA A 134 -15.92 -8.10 9.39
C ALA A 134 -15.11 -7.37 10.48
N ASP A 135 -15.37 -7.63 11.75
CA ASP A 135 -14.56 -7.08 12.86
C ASP A 135 -13.08 -7.47 12.74
N VAL A 136 -12.79 -8.72 12.39
CA VAL A 136 -11.41 -9.22 12.23
C VAL A 136 -10.76 -8.66 10.95
N VAL A 137 -11.54 -8.49 9.87
CA VAL A 137 -11.07 -7.85 8.63
C VAL A 137 -10.66 -6.40 8.87
N VAL A 138 -11.47 -5.65 9.63
CA VAL A 138 -11.14 -4.28 10.04
C VAL A 138 -9.86 -4.25 10.90
N ALA A 139 -9.75 -5.13 11.89
CA ALA A 139 -8.54 -5.21 12.73
C ALA A 139 -7.29 -5.53 11.90
N ARG A 140 -7.40 -6.43 10.90
CA ARG A 140 -6.30 -6.75 10.00
C ARG A 140 -5.92 -5.55 9.11
N ALA A 141 -6.89 -4.80 8.60
CA ALA A 141 -6.63 -3.61 7.81
C ALA A 141 -5.92 -2.52 8.63
N GLU A 142 -6.28 -2.36 9.90
CA GLU A 142 -5.59 -1.46 10.82
C GLU A 142 -4.13 -1.88 11.06
N ALA A 143 -3.87 -3.19 11.24
CA ALA A 143 -2.50 -3.70 11.35
C ALA A 143 -1.68 -3.46 10.07
N ASN A 144 -2.28 -3.65 8.89
CA ASN A 144 -1.64 -3.36 7.60
C ASN A 144 -1.34 -1.87 7.43
N TYR A 145 -2.25 -0.98 7.83
CA TYR A 145 -2.04 0.46 7.76
C TYR A 145 -0.87 0.90 8.66
N ARG A 146 -0.81 0.37 9.89
CA ARG A 146 0.33 0.64 10.79
C ARG A 146 1.65 0.08 10.24
N ALA A 147 1.60 -1.08 9.56
CA ALA A 147 2.78 -1.63 8.88
C ALA A 147 3.24 -0.70 7.75
N ALA A 148 2.33 -0.14 6.96
CA ALA A 148 2.65 0.84 5.92
C ALA A 148 3.24 2.13 6.51
N GLN A 149 2.78 2.57 7.68
CA GLN A 149 3.36 3.71 8.39
C GLN A 149 4.81 3.44 8.84
N GLN A 150 5.09 2.25 9.39
CA GLN A 150 6.46 1.86 9.74
C GLN A 150 7.35 1.70 8.49
N ASP A 151 6.82 1.18 7.41
CA ASP A 151 7.52 1.07 6.13
C ASP A 151 7.87 2.45 5.57
N LEU A 152 6.94 3.41 5.62
CA LEU A 152 7.23 4.79 5.22
C LEU A 152 8.36 5.41 6.03
N MET A 153 8.33 5.27 7.37
CA MET A 153 9.41 5.76 8.24
C MET A 153 10.77 5.13 7.87
N LEU A 154 10.79 3.84 7.58
CA LEU A 154 12.00 3.12 7.18
C LEU A 154 12.51 3.60 5.81
N ARG A 155 11.62 3.70 4.79
CA ARG A 155 11.97 4.18 3.45
C ARG A 155 12.49 5.62 3.48
N VAL A 156 11.81 6.50 4.18
CA VAL A 156 12.26 7.89 4.35
C VAL A 156 13.65 7.95 4.98
N SER A 157 13.87 7.24 6.10
CA SER A 157 15.17 7.21 6.76
C SER A 157 16.28 6.69 5.85
N GLN A 158 16.02 5.60 5.12
CA GLN A 158 16.98 5.04 4.17
C GLN A 158 17.33 6.04 3.06
N ARG A 159 16.33 6.62 2.39
CA ARG A 159 16.57 7.57 1.28
C ARG A 159 17.27 8.83 1.76
N TYR A 160 16.91 9.33 2.95
CA TYR A 160 17.57 10.46 3.57
C TYR A 160 19.08 10.21 3.78
N PHE A 161 19.43 9.09 4.41
CA PHE A 161 20.83 8.75 4.66
C PHE A 161 21.58 8.33 3.38
N ASP A 162 20.90 7.75 2.38
CA ASP A 162 21.49 7.47 1.07
C ASP A 162 21.91 8.75 0.35
N VAL A 163 21.09 9.82 0.39
CA VAL A 163 21.46 11.14 -0.17
C VAL A 163 22.68 11.71 0.53
N LEU A 164 22.71 11.68 1.87
CA LEU A 164 23.85 12.16 2.63
C LEU A 164 25.14 11.36 2.33
N ALA A 165 25.04 10.04 2.24
CA ALA A 165 26.18 9.17 1.88
C ALA A 165 26.70 9.43 0.47
N ALA A 166 25.79 9.68 -0.49
CA ALA A 166 26.15 10.03 -1.86
C ALA A 166 26.83 11.42 -1.92
N SER A 167 26.35 12.39 -1.14
CA SER A 167 26.94 13.73 -1.07
C SER A 167 28.38 13.68 -0.49
N GLU A 168 28.63 12.91 0.57
CA GLU A 168 29.98 12.71 1.11
C GLU A 168 30.91 11.98 0.12
N THR A 169 30.35 11.02 -0.64
CA THR A 169 31.09 10.33 -1.69
C THR A 169 31.50 11.29 -2.82
N LEU A 170 30.61 12.18 -3.22
CA LEU A 170 30.90 13.21 -4.22
C LEU A 170 31.98 14.15 -3.69
N ARG A 171 31.84 14.67 -2.47
CA ARG A 171 32.83 15.56 -1.84
C ARG A 171 34.24 14.95 -1.80
N ALA A 172 34.34 13.67 -1.40
CA ALA A 172 35.61 12.96 -1.39
C ALA A 172 36.19 12.77 -2.80
N SER A 173 35.33 12.49 -3.81
CA SER A 173 35.74 12.35 -5.20
C SER A 173 36.22 13.69 -5.80
N GLU A 174 35.56 14.79 -5.52
CA GLU A 174 35.96 16.14 -5.95
C GLU A 174 37.30 16.55 -5.34
N ALA A 175 37.48 16.31 -4.03
CA ALA A 175 38.76 16.59 -3.37
C ALA A 175 39.92 15.72 -3.93
N THR A 176 39.63 14.45 -4.27
CA THR A 176 40.59 13.55 -4.93
C THR A 176 40.95 14.06 -6.33
N LEU A 177 39.97 14.47 -7.12
CA LEU A 177 40.18 15.04 -8.46
C LEU A 177 41.03 16.31 -8.39
N GLU A 178 40.73 17.19 -7.43
CA GLU A 178 41.53 18.40 -7.23
C GLU A 178 43.00 18.06 -6.89
N ALA A 179 43.22 17.10 -5.97
CA ALA A 179 44.58 16.67 -5.61
C ALA A 179 45.34 16.11 -6.82
N PHE A 180 44.75 15.23 -7.64
CA PHE A 180 45.43 14.71 -8.84
C PHE A 180 45.60 15.78 -9.94
N THR A 181 44.72 16.76 -10.04
CA THR A 181 44.90 17.88 -10.96
C THR A 181 46.11 18.74 -10.58
N GLN A 182 46.28 19.00 -9.29
CA GLN A 182 47.46 19.70 -8.78
C GLN A 182 48.73 18.88 -8.99
N GLN A 183 48.69 17.54 -8.81
CA GLN A 183 49.81 16.65 -9.04
C GLN A 183 50.23 16.68 -10.52
N LEU A 184 49.27 16.56 -11.46
CA LEU A 184 49.57 16.64 -12.89
C LEU A 184 50.23 17.96 -13.26
N ALA A 185 49.67 19.08 -12.81
CA ALA A 185 50.28 20.40 -13.06
C ALA A 185 51.71 20.53 -12.48
N GLN A 186 52.02 19.86 -11.37
CA GLN A 186 53.36 19.84 -10.81
C GLN A 186 54.29 18.91 -11.62
N ALA A 187 53.85 17.73 -12.04
CA ALA A 187 54.62 16.81 -12.89
C ALA A 187 54.97 17.49 -14.24
N GLU A 188 54.04 18.16 -14.87
CA GLU A 188 54.26 18.92 -16.12
C GLU A 188 55.30 20.04 -15.92
N ARG A 189 55.27 20.79 -14.82
CA ARG A 189 56.28 21.83 -14.52
C ARG A 189 57.68 21.26 -14.33
N ARG A 190 57.78 20.11 -13.59
CA ARG A 190 59.05 19.41 -13.32
C ARG A 190 59.63 18.75 -14.58
N PHE A 191 58.75 18.26 -15.48
CA PHE A 191 59.15 17.72 -16.76
C PHE A 191 59.76 18.80 -17.67
N LYS A 192 59.16 20.02 -17.71
CA LYS A 192 59.71 21.14 -18.50
C LYS A 192 61.12 21.58 -18.09
N VAL A 193 61.50 21.35 -16.82
CA VAL A 193 62.86 21.59 -16.33
C VAL A 193 63.77 20.37 -16.24
N GLY A 194 63.29 19.21 -16.81
CA GLY A 194 64.09 17.97 -16.92
C GLY A 194 64.28 17.17 -15.66
N VAL A 195 63.45 17.39 -14.60
CA VAL A 195 63.58 16.74 -13.26
C VAL A 195 62.80 15.42 -13.21
N VAL A 196 61.78 15.23 -14.02
CA VAL A 196 60.97 14.01 -14.07
C VAL A 196 60.83 13.50 -15.49
N THR A 197 60.41 12.24 -15.68
CA THR A 197 60.26 11.58 -17.00
C THR A 197 58.87 11.89 -17.61
N VAL A 198 58.71 11.62 -18.91
CA VAL A 198 57.40 11.66 -19.59
C VAL A 198 56.43 10.64 -18.97
N ILE A 199 56.94 9.51 -18.48
CA ILE A 199 56.16 8.46 -17.85
C ILE A 199 55.46 9.01 -16.60
N ASP A 200 56.18 9.78 -15.76
CA ASP A 200 55.61 10.36 -14.56
C ASP A 200 54.44 11.35 -14.85
N VAL A 201 54.54 12.05 -16.00
CA VAL A 201 53.46 12.95 -16.48
C VAL A 201 52.26 12.16 -16.95
N GLU A 202 52.45 11.11 -17.73
CA GLU A 202 51.38 10.25 -18.24
C GLU A 202 50.70 9.45 -17.12
N GLU A 203 51.44 8.98 -16.11
CA GLU A 203 50.86 8.38 -14.90
C GLU A 203 49.99 9.38 -14.12
N ALA A 204 50.48 10.59 -13.89
CA ALA A 204 49.70 11.64 -13.24
C ALA A 204 48.43 12.05 -14.02
N ARG A 205 48.51 12.05 -15.37
CA ARG A 205 47.38 12.33 -16.26
C ARG A 205 46.34 11.21 -16.17
N SER A 206 46.77 9.95 -16.23
CA SER A 206 45.92 8.78 -16.06
C SER A 206 45.18 8.78 -14.74
N ALA A 207 45.90 9.08 -13.63
CA ALA A 207 45.29 9.18 -12.28
C ALA A 207 44.23 10.28 -12.20
N ARG A 208 44.51 11.48 -12.80
CA ARG A 208 43.56 12.59 -12.84
C ARG A 208 42.31 12.24 -13.69
N ASP A 209 42.50 11.60 -14.83
CA ASP A 209 41.40 11.20 -15.71
C ASP A 209 40.50 10.13 -15.07
N ALA A 210 41.10 9.16 -14.34
CA ALA A 210 40.37 8.19 -13.55
C ALA A 210 39.58 8.85 -12.40
N ALA A 211 40.17 9.84 -11.72
CA ALA A 211 39.48 10.61 -10.67
C ALA A 211 38.32 11.46 -11.25
N ALA A 212 38.50 12.04 -12.46
CA ALA A 212 37.42 12.76 -13.13
C ALA A 212 36.24 11.84 -13.48
N ALA A 213 36.52 10.63 -13.99
CA ALA A 213 35.49 9.64 -14.27
C ALA A 213 34.72 9.23 -12.98
N ASN A 214 35.44 9.01 -11.88
CA ASN A 214 34.84 8.70 -10.58
C ASN A 214 33.95 9.85 -10.06
N THR A 215 34.37 11.10 -10.24
CA THR A 215 33.59 12.29 -9.85
C THR A 215 32.29 12.38 -10.67
N ILE A 216 32.32 12.08 -11.96
CA ILE A 216 31.11 12.05 -12.80
C ILE A 216 30.17 10.94 -12.32
N ALA A 217 30.67 9.76 -11.96
CA ALA A 217 29.90 8.67 -11.43
C ALA A 217 29.26 9.05 -10.07
N ALA A 218 30.01 9.71 -9.17
CA ALA A 218 29.53 10.18 -7.88
C ALA A 218 28.43 11.27 -8.03
N LYS A 219 28.58 12.21 -8.99
CA LYS A 219 27.54 13.20 -9.32
C LYS A 219 26.24 12.54 -9.75
N ARG A 220 26.34 11.53 -10.62
CA ARG A 220 25.16 10.76 -11.03
C ARG A 220 24.52 10.02 -9.85
N ALA A 221 25.33 9.40 -8.99
CA ALA A 221 24.81 8.67 -7.82
C ALA A 221 24.05 9.60 -6.87
N LEU A 222 24.56 10.80 -6.62
CA LEU A 222 23.87 11.82 -5.81
C LEU A 222 22.57 12.27 -6.45
N ALA A 223 22.54 12.53 -7.77
CA ALA A 223 21.34 12.90 -8.46
C ALA A 223 20.26 11.79 -8.36
N VAL A 224 20.65 10.52 -8.56
CA VAL A 224 19.72 9.38 -8.42
C VAL A 224 19.19 9.26 -6.99
N ALA A 225 20.05 9.41 -5.98
CA ALA A 225 19.61 9.37 -4.58
C ALA A 225 18.61 10.52 -4.27
N GLY A 226 18.85 11.73 -4.78
CA GLY A 226 17.94 12.86 -4.67
C GLY A 226 16.57 12.60 -5.32
N GLU A 227 16.56 12.02 -6.53
CA GLU A 227 15.31 11.64 -7.22
C GLU A 227 14.52 10.57 -6.44
N LEU A 228 15.20 9.59 -5.82
CA LEU A 228 14.54 8.60 -4.97
C LEU A 228 13.94 9.19 -3.68
N LEU A 229 14.50 10.27 -3.17
CA LEU A 229 13.90 11.03 -2.07
C LEU A 229 12.72 11.87 -2.55
N THR A 230 12.85 12.49 -3.74
CA THR A 230 11.78 13.24 -4.41
C THR A 230 10.57 12.35 -4.72
N GLU A 231 10.78 11.07 -5.07
CA GLU A 231 9.69 10.11 -5.29
C GLU A 231 8.77 9.98 -4.07
N LEU A 232 9.32 10.08 -2.84
CA LEU A 232 8.56 10.00 -1.61
C LEU A 232 7.87 11.32 -1.23
N THR A 233 8.52 12.46 -1.52
CA THR A 233 8.09 13.78 -1.03
C THR A 233 7.39 14.63 -2.09
N GLY A 234 7.59 14.30 -3.38
CA GLY A 234 7.07 15.05 -4.51
C GLY A 234 7.83 16.36 -4.81
N GLU A 235 8.92 16.66 -4.07
CA GLU A 235 9.73 17.87 -4.28
C GLU A 235 11.21 17.64 -3.99
N LEU A 236 12.05 18.50 -4.58
CA LEU A 236 13.49 18.44 -4.43
C LEU A 236 13.94 19.12 -3.12
N HIS A 237 14.88 18.48 -2.44
CA HIS A 237 15.49 18.99 -1.21
C HIS A 237 16.96 19.33 -1.45
N PRO A 238 17.30 20.62 -1.71
CA PRO A 238 18.66 21.02 -2.05
C PRO A 238 19.62 20.97 -0.87
N GLU A 239 19.12 21.09 0.34
CA GLU A 239 19.88 21.10 1.58
C GLU A 239 19.24 20.16 2.59
N LEU A 240 20.07 19.28 3.18
CA LEU A 240 19.67 18.35 4.22
C LEU A 240 20.55 18.53 5.45
N GLU A 241 20.02 18.20 6.63
CA GLU A 241 20.80 18.16 7.85
C GLU A 241 21.56 16.85 8.00
N ARG A 242 22.83 16.89 8.39
CA ARG A 242 23.64 15.71 8.68
C ARG A 242 23.90 15.55 10.18
N PRO A 243 24.18 14.32 10.65
CA PRO A 243 24.51 14.09 12.03
C PRO A 243 25.82 14.82 12.43
N GLY A 244 25.82 15.43 13.61
CA GLY A 244 27.01 15.93 14.28
C GLY A 244 28.01 14.83 14.65
N GLU A 245 29.03 15.14 15.45
CA GLU A 245 30.03 14.12 15.85
C GLU A 245 29.45 13.03 16.75
N GLU A 246 28.47 13.35 17.58
CA GLU A 246 27.79 12.43 18.47
C GLU A 246 26.69 11.64 17.74
N LEU A 247 26.61 10.35 18.04
CA LEU A 247 25.54 9.48 17.56
C LEU A 247 24.68 9.00 18.73
N PRO A 248 23.40 8.71 18.53
CA PRO A 248 22.58 8.12 19.57
C PRO A 248 23.21 6.81 20.05
N ALA A 249 23.44 6.70 21.35
CA ALA A 249 23.88 5.47 21.94
C ALA A 249 22.74 4.45 21.89
N ALA A 250 22.65 3.68 20.81
CA ALA A 250 21.88 2.45 20.85
C ALA A 250 22.74 1.44 21.63
N ASP A 251 22.25 1.04 22.79
CA ASP A 251 22.86 -0.05 23.54
C ASP A 251 21.99 -1.30 23.32
N PRO A 252 22.13 -1.98 22.14
CA PRO A 252 21.34 -3.16 21.83
C PRO A 252 21.65 -4.29 22.82
N ASP A 253 22.84 -4.29 23.40
CA ASP A 253 23.33 -5.34 24.30
C ASP A 253 22.59 -5.37 25.65
N LYS A 254 22.05 -4.22 26.12
CA LYS A 254 21.30 -4.20 27.39
C LYS A 254 20.10 -5.14 27.43
N ARG A 255 19.47 -5.39 26.28
CA ARG A 255 18.31 -6.29 26.16
C ARG A 255 18.66 -7.68 25.66
N GLY A 256 19.76 -7.82 24.91
CA GLY A 256 20.18 -9.03 24.23
C GLY A 256 19.33 -9.37 22.99
N GLU A 257 19.91 -10.15 22.08
CA GLU A 257 19.27 -10.55 20.82
C GLU A 257 17.90 -11.21 21.01
N GLN A 258 17.83 -12.16 21.98
CA GLN A 258 16.59 -12.95 22.15
C GLN A 258 15.40 -12.09 22.58
N ALA A 259 15.61 -11.07 23.41
CA ALA A 259 14.53 -10.17 23.81
C ALA A 259 13.93 -9.37 22.64
N TRP A 260 14.76 -8.97 21.67
CA TRP A 260 14.30 -8.35 20.44
C TRP A 260 13.52 -9.31 19.56
N VAL A 261 13.95 -10.56 19.46
CA VAL A 261 13.25 -11.61 18.72
C VAL A 261 11.90 -11.92 19.34
N ASP A 262 11.85 -12.10 20.67
CA ASP A 262 10.59 -12.36 21.38
C ASP A 262 9.59 -11.20 21.16
N GLN A 263 10.08 -9.97 21.24
CA GLN A 263 9.26 -8.78 20.97
C GLN A 263 8.75 -8.75 19.51
N ALA A 264 9.58 -9.11 18.55
CA ALA A 264 9.18 -9.19 17.14
C ALA A 264 8.08 -10.22 16.89
N VAL A 265 8.15 -11.41 17.50
CA VAL A 265 7.11 -12.44 17.40
C VAL A 265 5.76 -11.95 17.92
N GLU A 266 5.75 -11.07 18.92
CA GLU A 266 4.52 -10.54 19.50
C GLU A 266 4.00 -9.30 18.77
N GLN A 267 4.88 -8.36 18.42
CA GLN A 267 4.53 -7.00 18.02
C GLN A 267 4.76 -6.68 16.54
N ASN A 268 5.54 -7.49 15.81
CA ASN A 268 5.73 -7.26 14.39
C ASN A 268 4.40 -7.26 13.63
N LEU A 269 4.12 -6.16 12.93
CA LEU A 269 2.82 -5.91 12.32
C LEU A 269 2.46 -6.91 11.20
N ALA A 270 3.46 -7.47 10.51
CA ALA A 270 3.24 -8.52 9.52
C ALA A 270 2.79 -9.83 10.21
N VAL A 271 3.36 -10.16 11.38
CA VAL A 271 2.94 -11.31 12.20
C VAL A 271 1.53 -11.08 12.74
N VAL A 272 1.23 -9.89 13.26
CA VAL A 272 -0.12 -9.52 13.74
C VAL A 272 -1.14 -9.63 12.62
N ALA A 273 -0.87 -9.08 11.44
CA ALA A 273 -1.75 -9.17 10.28
C ALA A 273 -1.96 -10.63 9.81
N ALA A 274 -0.90 -11.46 9.84
CA ALA A 274 -1.01 -12.90 9.52
C ALA A 274 -1.84 -13.66 10.54
N ARG A 275 -1.71 -13.35 11.85
CA ARG A 275 -2.53 -13.92 12.94
C ARG A 275 -4.01 -13.60 12.75
N LEU A 276 -4.32 -12.34 12.47
CA LEU A 276 -5.69 -11.91 12.12
C LEU A 276 -6.18 -12.59 10.83
N GLY A 277 -5.30 -12.86 9.88
CA GLY A 277 -5.61 -13.65 8.69
C GLY A 277 -6.03 -15.08 8.99
N VAL A 278 -5.44 -15.72 10.01
CA VAL A 278 -5.88 -17.05 10.51
C VAL A 278 -7.27 -16.95 11.12
N ASP A 279 -7.54 -15.89 11.89
CA ASP A 279 -8.86 -15.68 12.51
C ASP A 279 -9.95 -15.41 11.46
N VAL A 280 -9.65 -14.67 10.39
CA VAL A 280 -10.56 -14.52 9.23
C VAL A 280 -10.87 -15.89 8.64
N ALA A 281 -9.85 -16.70 8.31
CA ALA A 281 -10.04 -18.01 7.71
C ALA A 281 -10.81 -18.98 8.65
N LYS A 282 -10.63 -18.85 9.98
CA LYS A 282 -11.41 -19.59 10.97
C LYS A 282 -12.90 -19.19 10.94
N ARG A 283 -13.21 -17.92 10.75
CA ARG A 283 -14.59 -17.44 10.55
C ARG A 283 -15.18 -17.95 9.24
N ASP A 284 -14.38 -18.02 8.17
CA ASP A 284 -14.81 -18.53 6.86
C ASP A 284 -15.21 -20.01 6.96
N VAL A 285 -14.52 -20.82 7.77
CA VAL A 285 -14.96 -22.20 8.08
C VAL A 285 -16.34 -22.20 8.74
N LYS A 286 -16.60 -21.32 9.72
CA LYS A 286 -17.92 -21.23 10.38
C LYS A 286 -19.02 -20.76 9.43
N ILE A 287 -18.70 -19.82 8.53
CA ILE A 287 -19.61 -19.38 7.46
C ILE A 287 -19.93 -20.54 6.52
N ALA A 288 -18.97 -21.37 6.16
CA ALA A 288 -19.23 -22.56 5.34
C ALA A 288 -20.08 -23.61 6.09
N GLN A 289 -19.85 -23.80 7.39
CA GLN A 289 -20.63 -24.69 8.24
C GLN A 289 -22.08 -24.23 8.40
N SER A 290 -22.36 -22.91 8.32
CA SER A 290 -23.72 -22.40 8.38
C SER A 290 -24.60 -22.84 7.21
N GLY A 291 -24.01 -23.34 6.13
CA GLY A 291 -24.74 -23.98 5.04
C GLY A 291 -25.51 -25.28 5.45
N TYR A 292 -25.32 -25.77 6.66
CA TYR A 292 -26.15 -26.84 7.25
C TYR A 292 -27.28 -26.30 8.16
N MET A 293 -27.26 -25.00 8.48
CA MET A 293 -28.21 -24.40 9.40
C MET A 293 -29.47 -23.95 8.70
N PRO A 294 -30.63 -23.95 9.39
CA PRO A 294 -31.84 -23.37 8.85
C PRO A 294 -31.73 -21.86 8.69
N THR A 295 -32.57 -21.32 7.80
CA THR A 295 -32.74 -19.88 7.64
C THR A 295 -34.20 -19.51 7.82
N LEU A 296 -34.47 -18.31 8.37
CA LEU A 296 -35.81 -17.76 8.55
C LEU A 296 -35.77 -16.30 8.09
N ASP A 297 -36.55 -16.01 7.06
CA ASP A 297 -36.71 -14.65 6.53
C ASP A 297 -38.19 -14.23 6.63
N LEU A 298 -38.44 -13.02 7.05
CA LEU A 298 -39.71 -12.30 6.92
C LEU A 298 -39.72 -11.60 5.58
N TYR A 299 -40.81 -11.71 4.84
CA TYR A 299 -41.05 -10.93 3.64
C TYR A 299 -42.44 -10.31 3.67
N ALA A 300 -42.54 -9.13 3.11
CA ALA A 300 -43.82 -8.47 2.84
C ALA A 300 -43.71 -7.82 1.46
N THR A 301 -44.72 -8.04 0.62
CA THR A 301 -44.79 -7.44 -0.70
C THR A 301 -46.14 -6.77 -0.88
N THR A 302 -46.18 -5.63 -1.52
CA THR A 302 -47.38 -4.96 -1.98
C THR A 302 -47.17 -4.54 -3.43
N GLY A 303 -48.21 -4.68 -4.25
CA GLY A 303 -48.12 -4.33 -5.66
C GLY A 303 -49.47 -4.20 -6.32
N ALA A 304 -49.44 -3.65 -7.51
CA ALA A 304 -50.63 -3.63 -8.40
C ALA A 304 -50.19 -3.94 -9.83
N PHE A 305 -51.11 -4.51 -10.54
CA PHE A 305 -50.98 -4.74 -11.98
C PHE A 305 -52.26 -4.29 -12.68
N ASP A 306 -52.11 -3.88 -13.94
CA ASP A 306 -53.16 -3.55 -14.86
C ASP A 306 -52.76 -4.17 -16.20
N GLU A 307 -53.60 -5.06 -16.68
CA GLU A 307 -53.40 -5.80 -17.92
C GLU A 307 -54.55 -5.53 -18.86
N THR A 308 -54.25 -4.92 -19.99
CA THR A 308 -55.18 -4.79 -21.10
C THR A 308 -54.88 -5.87 -22.11
N ALA A 309 -55.80 -6.81 -22.23
CA ALA A 309 -55.62 -7.95 -23.09
C ALA A 309 -56.78 -8.11 -24.11
N THR A 310 -56.40 -8.58 -25.26
CA THR A 310 -57.36 -9.03 -26.28
C THR A 310 -57.16 -10.52 -26.48
N GLU A 311 -58.21 -11.28 -26.23
CA GLU A 311 -58.27 -12.71 -26.48
C GLU A 311 -59.04 -13.01 -27.76
N THR A 312 -58.47 -13.82 -28.59
CA THR A 312 -59.13 -14.38 -29.78
C THR A 312 -59.18 -15.89 -29.63
N VAL A 313 -60.36 -16.45 -29.55
CA VAL A 313 -60.62 -17.89 -29.50
C VAL A 313 -61.21 -18.33 -30.84
N THR A 314 -60.58 -19.26 -31.52
CA THR A 314 -61.08 -19.85 -32.74
C THR A 314 -61.44 -21.29 -32.46
N ASN A 315 -62.78 -21.62 -32.56
CA ASN A 315 -63.27 -22.97 -32.47
C ASN A 315 -63.09 -23.61 -33.83
N ARG A 316 -62.20 -24.61 -33.95
CA ARG A 316 -61.88 -25.28 -35.21
C ARG A 316 -63.05 -26.15 -35.74
N ASN A 317 -63.88 -26.68 -34.86
CA ASN A 317 -64.95 -27.57 -35.23
C ASN A 317 -66.10 -26.81 -35.84
N LEU A 318 -66.30 -25.54 -35.40
CA LEU A 318 -67.43 -24.71 -35.85
C LEU A 318 -67.03 -23.62 -36.84
N ASP A 319 -65.72 -23.48 -37.09
CA ASP A 319 -65.10 -22.34 -37.81
C ASP A 319 -65.54 -20.95 -37.23
N LEU A 320 -65.74 -20.91 -35.92
CA LEU A 320 -66.21 -19.72 -35.22
C LEU A 320 -65.08 -19.05 -34.56
N ARG A 321 -64.83 -17.76 -34.89
CA ARG A 321 -63.83 -16.92 -34.27
C ARG A 321 -64.50 -15.89 -33.40
N THR A 322 -64.17 -15.87 -32.09
CA THR A 322 -64.61 -14.87 -31.13
C THR A 322 -63.43 -14.05 -30.70
N ARG A 323 -63.54 -12.74 -30.70
CA ARG A 323 -62.55 -11.80 -30.20
C ARG A 323 -63.18 -10.90 -29.14
N GLY A 324 -62.59 -10.80 -27.99
CA GLY A 324 -63.05 -9.99 -26.87
C GLY A 324 -61.96 -9.42 -26.01
N PRO A 325 -62.26 -8.41 -25.21
CA PRO A 325 -61.33 -7.95 -24.17
C PRO A 325 -61.21 -9.02 -23.07
N ALA A 326 -60.02 -9.17 -22.57
CA ALA A 326 -59.69 -10.02 -21.42
C ALA A 326 -58.88 -9.20 -20.39
N ASP A 327 -59.34 -8.00 -20.16
CA ASP A 327 -58.64 -7.05 -19.24
C ASP A 327 -58.70 -7.56 -17.81
N SER A 328 -57.63 -7.37 -17.06
CA SER A 328 -57.58 -7.71 -15.65
C SER A 328 -56.73 -6.71 -14.90
N ASP A 329 -57.18 -6.27 -13.74
CA ASP A 329 -56.48 -5.40 -12.81
C ASP A 329 -56.56 -5.98 -11.40
N GLY A 330 -55.55 -5.64 -10.57
CA GLY A 330 -55.56 -6.13 -9.22
C GLY A 330 -54.44 -5.55 -8.35
N THR A 331 -54.63 -5.71 -7.07
CA THR A 331 -53.60 -5.47 -6.05
C THR A 331 -53.27 -6.77 -5.33
N GLU A 332 -51.98 -6.95 -5.01
CA GLU A 332 -51.52 -8.14 -4.29
C GLU A 332 -50.72 -7.69 -3.06
N ASP A 333 -51.18 -8.06 -1.88
CA ASP A 333 -50.49 -7.85 -0.60
C ASP A 333 -50.16 -9.22 0.00
N VAL A 334 -48.89 -9.47 0.22
CA VAL A 334 -48.40 -10.72 0.81
C VAL A 334 -47.50 -10.43 1.99
N VAL A 335 -47.74 -11.07 3.14
CA VAL A 335 -46.87 -11.07 4.30
C VAL A 335 -46.62 -12.51 4.72
N GLY A 336 -45.37 -12.91 4.87
CA GLY A 336 -45.06 -14.28 5.19
C GLY A 336 -43.70 -14.48 5.85
N LEU A 337 -43.52 -15.63 6.45
CA LEU A 337 -42.26 -16.14 6.96
C LEU A 337 -41.80 -17.30 6.08
N TYR A 338 -40.57 -17.20 5.61
CA TYR A 338 -39.96 -18.23 4.77
C TYR A 338 -38.89 -18.98 5.58
N PHE A 339 -39.20 -20.22 5.92
CA PHE A 339 -38.30 -21.13 6.65
C PHE A 339 -37.72 -22.15 5.69
N THR A 340 -36.37 -22.21 5.63
CA THR A 340 -35.66 -23.16 4.77
C THR A 340 -34.68 -23.99 5.60
N VAL A 341 -34.74 -25.32 5.44
CA VAL A 341 -33.78 -26.27 6.01
C VAL A 341 -33.15 -27.05 4.87
N PRO A 342 -31.83 -26.92 4.63
CA PRO A 342 -31.14 -27.71 3.63
C PRO A 342 -30.97 -29.15 4.11
N ILE A 343 -31.77 -30.11 3.60
CA ILE A 343 -31.68 -31.52 4.01
C ILE A 343 -30.54 -32.21 3.24
N PHE A 344 -30.45 -31.98 1.94
CA PHE A 344 -29.41 -32.56 1.09
C PHE A 344 -29.01 -31.58 -0.03
N THR A 345 -27.72 -31.33 -0.14
CA THR A 345 -27.14 -30.36 -1.09
C THR A 345 -26.23 -31.02 -2.13
N GLY A 346 -26.39 -32.34 -2.38
CA GLY A 346 -25.51 -33.06 -3.32
C GLY A 346 -24.05 -33.13 -2.87
N GLY A 347 -23.74 -32.88 -1.55
CA GLY A 347 -22.39 -32.85 -1.05
C GLY A 347 -21.67 -31.48 -1.17
N ALA A 348 -22.30 -30.47 -1.77
CA ALA A 348 -21.70 -29.14 -1.99
C ALA A 348 -21.28 -28.45 -0.68
N THR A 349 -22.15 -28.45 0.34
CA THR A 349 -21.82 -27.86 1.66
C THR A 349 -20.64 -28.56 2.31
N ARG A 350 -20.59 -29.90 2.26
CA ARG A 350 -19.46 -30.68 2.81
C ARG A 350 -18.15 -30.36 2.08
N SER A 351 -18.19 -30.22 0.75
CA SER A 351 -17.02 -29.85 -0.06
C SER A 351 -16.54 -28.45 0.29
N ARG A 352 -17.44 -27.48 0.41
CA ARG A 352 -17.14 -26.09 0.80
C ARG A 352 -16.51 -26.00 2.19
N VAL A 353 -17.02 -26.78 3.16
CA VAL A 353 -16.40 -26.84 4.51
C VAL A 353 -14.98 -27.40 4.43
N ARG A 354 -14.75 -28.49 3.66
CA ARG A 354 -13.38 -29.03 3.50
C ARG A 354 -12.43 -28.04 2.84
N GLU A 355 -12.90 -27.32 1.85
CA GLU A 355 -12.16 -26.23 1.18
C GLU A 355 -11.73 -25.18 2.22
N GLN A 356 -12.65 -24.63 2.99
CA GLN A 356 -12.37 -23.61 3.99
C GLN A 356 -11.44 -24.11 5.13
N VAL A 357 -11.56 -25.38 5.50
CA VAL A 357 -10.61 -26.01 6.44
C VAL A 357 -9.19 -26.08 5.85
N ALA A 358 -9.06 -26.40 4.55
CA ALA A 358 -7.77 -26.39 3.88
C ALA A 358 -7.18 -24.97 3.80
N LEU A 359 -8.00 -23.96 3.47
CA LEU A 359 -7.60 -22.55 3.45
C LEU A 359 -7.19 -22.04 4.84
N HIS A 360 -7.90 -22.44 5.91
CA HIS A 360 -7.50 -22.14 7.28
C HIS A 360 -6.14 -22.75 7.64
N ARG A 361 -5.87 -24.00 7.23
CA ARG A 361 -4.54 -24.63 7.41
C ARG A 361 -3.47 -23.87 6.63
N ALA A 362 -3.76 -23.45 5.41
CA ALA A 362 -2.85 -22.63 4.61
C ALA A 362 -2.55 -21.27 5.29
N ALA A 363 -3.57 -20.64 5.88
CA ALA A 363 -3.37 -19.40 6.64
C ALA A 363 -2.46 -19.58 7.85
N ARG A 364 -2.55 -20.72 8.57
CA ARG A 364 -1.63 -21.07 9.65
C ARG A 364 -0.18 -21.22 9.16
N GLN A 365 0.04 -21.88 8.01
CA GLN A 365 1.38 -22.00 7.44
C GLN A 365 1.95 -20.63 7.02
N ARG A 366 1.10 -19.71 6.54
CA ARG A 366 1.52 -18.33 6.26
C ARG A 366 1.92 -17.60 7.55
N LEU A 367 1.19 -17.78 8.63
CA LEU A 367 1.55 -17.23 9.95
C LEU A 367 2.92 -17.77 10.39
N ASP A 368 3.13 -19.09 10.34
CA ASP A 368 4.41 -19.72 10.72
C ASP A 368 5.56 -19.16 9.85
N GLY A 369 5.31 -18.96 8.54
CA GLY A 369 6.26 -18.32 7.64
C GLY A 369 6.57 -16.88 8.03
N SER A 370 5.54 -16.08 8.39
CA SER A 370 5.70 -14.70 8.84
C SER A 370 6.48 -14.59 10.14
N VAL A 371 6.23 -15.49 11.11
CA VAL A 371 7.00 -15.55 12.36
C VAL A 371 8.47 -15.80 12.09
N ARG A 372 8.81 -16.82 11.31
CA ARG A 372 10.21 -17.13 10.95
C ARG A 372 10.89 -15.99 10.19
N ALA A 373 10.15 -15.30 9.32
CA ALA A 373 10.67 -14.15 8.59
C ALA A 373 10.97 -12.97 9.54
N ALA A 374 10.07 -12.69 10.49
CA ALA A 374 10.26 -11.66 11.50
C ALA A 374 11.45 -11.97 12.43
N GLU A 375 11.57 -13.21 12.92
CA GLU A 375 12.72 -13.66 13.71
C GLU A 375 14.03 -13.45 12.97
N ARG A 376 14.10 -13.91 11.71
CA ARG A 376 15.31 -13.75 10.88
C ARG A 376 15.64 -12.28 10.65
N ALA A 377 14.65 -11.46 10.26
CA ALA A 377 14.86 -10.03 9.99
C ALA A 377 15.33 -9.28 11.24
N THR A 378 14.81 -9.65 12.42
CA THR A 378 15.21 -9.04 13.68
C THR A 378 16.63 -9.42 14.08
N ARG A 379 17.01 -10.72 13.95
CA ARG A 379 18.39 -11.16 14.21
C ARG A 379 19.39 -10.50 13.27
N ASP A 380 19.06 -10.45 11.97
CA ASP A 380 19.90 -9.79 10.96
C ASP A 380 20.10 -8.31 11.27
N SER A 381 19.02 -7.59 11.59
CA SER A 381 19.09 -6.17 11.96
C SER A 381 19.85 -5.93 13.26
N TYR A 382 19.71 -6.81 14.25
CA TYR A 382 20.46 -6.74 15.51
C TYR A 382 21.97 -6.95 15.29
N LEU A 383 22.34 -8.01 14.57
CA LEU A 383 23.75 -8.30 14.26
C LEU A 383 24.36 -7.19 13.40
N SER A 384 23.62 -6.66 12.43
CA SER A 384 24.06 -5.51 11.63
C SER A 384 24.33 -4.29 12.50
N LEU A 385 23.43 -3.96 13.41
CA LEU A 385 23.59 -2.81 14.31
C LEU A 385 24.82 -2.93 15.23
N VAL A 386 25.06 -4.13 15.80
CA VAL A 386 26.26 -4.41 16.62
C VAL A 386 27.52 -4.30 15.79
N ALA A 387 27.52 -4.84 14.58
CA ALA A 387 28.65 -4.75 13.66
C ALA A 387 28.93 -3.31 13.23
N ASP A 388 27.89 -2.52 12.94
CA ASP A 388 28.02 -1.11 12.55
C ASP A 388 28.58 -0.25 13.68
N GLN A 389 28.17 -0.50 14.93
CA GLN A 389 28.73 0.20 16.08
C GLN A 389 30.24 0.00 16.19
N ALA A 390 30.70 -1.27 16.07
CA ALA A 390 32.13 -1.59 16.08
C ALA A 390 32.85 -0.99 14.86
N ARG A 391 32.23 -1.01 13.69
CA ARG A 391 32.75 -0.45 12.45
C ARG A 391 32.94 1.06 12.51
N VAL A 392 31.95 1.80 13.06
CA VAL A 392 32.03 3.26 13.26
C VAL A 392 33.24 3.60 14.12
N GLU A 393 33.45 2.90 15.24
CA GLU A 393 34.59 3.16 16.11
C GLU A 393 35.94 2.84 15.44
N ALA A 394 36.04 1.73 14.73
CA ALA A 394 37.24 1.35 13.97
C ALA A 394 37.57 2.38 12.87
N LEU A 395 36.55 2.86 12.14
CA LEU A 395 36.74 3.85 11.08
C LEU A 395 37.06 5.24 11.65
N ARG A 396 36.51 5.60 12.81
CA ARG A 396 36.92 6.81 13.53
C ARG A 396 38.41 6.81 13.82
N GLN A 397 38.95 5.71 14.31
CA GLN A 397 40.38 5.54 14.56
C GLN A 397 41.18 5.55 13.25
N SER A 398 40.65 4.97 12.17
CA SER A 398 41.27 5.00 10.83
C SER A 398 41.42 6.43 10.30
N VAL A 399 40.41 7.29 10.47
CA VAL A 399 40.48 8.71 10.09
C VAL A 399 41.59 9.42 10.90
N ALA A 400 41.64 9.22 12.24
CA ALA A 400 42.65 9.83 13.08
C ALA A 400 44.08 9.41 12.67
N SER A 401 44.29 8.13 12.36
CA SER A 401 45.56 7.57 11.89
C SER A 401 45.95 8.11 10.51
N SER A 402 45.00 8.16 9.56
CA SER A 402 45.23 8.69 8.21
C SER A 402 45.58 10.18 8.24
N ARG A 403 44.90 10.99 9.05
CA ARG A 403 45.22 12.42 9.28
C ARG A 403 46.60 12.59 9.88
N SER A 404 47.01 11.73 10.84
CA SER A 404 48.33 11.74 11.42
C SER A 404 49.40 11.40 10.39
N THR A 405 49.18 10.38 9.57
CA THR A 405 50.06 9.97 8.48
C THR A 405 50.22 11.12 7.45
N LEU A 406 49.12 11.77 7.07
CA LEU A 406 49.19 12.92 6.16
C LEU A 406 50.09 14.03 6.71
N ARG A 407 49.87 14.44 7.97
CA ARG A 407 50.73 15.48 8.60
C ARG A 407 52.19 15.07 8.66
N ALA A 408 52.52 13.81 8.94
CA ALA A 408 53.89 13.32 8.96
C ALA A 408 54.51 13.30 7.55
N THR A 409 53.73 12.92 6.54
CA THR A 409 54.16 12.88 5.13
C THR A 409 54.39 14.29 4.59
N GLU A 410 53.49 15.25 4.88
CA GLU A 410 53.64 16.66 4.49
C GLU A 410 54.94 17.27 5.07
N ARG A 411 55.22 17.02 6.36
CA ARG A 411 56.51 17.44 6.97
C ARG A 411 57.71 16.74 6.31
N GLY A 412 57.57 15.44 5.95
CA GLY A 412 58.62 14.70 5.24
C GLY A 412 58.92 15.28 3.86
N VAL A 413 57.90 15.82 3.18
CA VAL A 413 58.06 16.56 1.91
C VAL A 413 58.82 17.87 2.11
N GLU A 414 58.49 18.63 3.16
CA GLU A 414 59.17 19.88 3.51
C GLU A 414 60.67 19.69 3.75
N VAL A 415 61.07 18.59 4.41
CA VAL A 415 62.48 18.28 4.71
C VAL A 415 63.14 17.38 3.63
N GLY A 416 62.42 17.08 2.53
CA GLY A 416 62.97 16.35 1.40
C GLY A 416 63.09 14.83 1.58
N THR A 417 62.52 14.23 2.62
CA THR A 417 62.56 12.76 2.90
C THR A 417 61.36 12.01 2.29
N ARG A 418 60.36 12.70 1.82
CA ARG A 418 59.15 12.16 1.11
C ARG A 418 58.90 12.90 -0.17
N THR A 419 58.20 12.27 -1.07
CA THR A 419 57.82 12.85 -2.36
C THR A 419 56.47 13.58 -2.23
N ASN A 420 56.16 14.50 -3.15
CA ASN A 420 54.81 15.10 -3.26
C ASN A 420 53.75 14.05 -3.60
N VAL A 421 54.11 12.97 -4.33
CA VAL A 421 53.23 11.85 -4.62
C VAL A 421 52.77 11.15 -3.34
N ASP A 422 53.74 10.92 -2.40
CA ASP A 422 53.42 10.32 -1.08
C ASP A 422 52.40 11.20 -0.31
N ALA A 423 52.56 12.54 -0.35
CA ALA A 423 51.64 13.46 0.33
C ALA A 423 50.23 13.47 -0.30
N LEU A 424 50.15 13.39 -1.64
CA LEU A 424 48.88 13.31 -2.33
C LEU A 424 48.17 11.97 -2.11
N ASP A 425 48.92 10.86 -2.08
CA ASP A 425 48.38 9.56 -1.70
C ASP A 425 47.88 9.53 -0.25
N ALA A 426 48.64 10.13 0.66
CA ALA A 426 48.20 10.25 2.04
C ALA A 426 46.92 11.10 2.18
N ARG A 427 46.81 12.18 1.40
CA ARG A 427 45.60 13.03 1.35
C ARG A 427 44.40 12.28 0.80
N ARG A 428 44.58 11.53 -0.29
CA ARG A 428 43.53 10.66 -0.84
C ARG A 428 43.01 9.66 0.19
N ARG A 429 43.93 9.00 0.93
CA ARG A 429 43.55 8.06 2.01
C ARG A 429 42.76 8.73 3.14
N VAL A 430 43.02 9.99 3.47
CA VAL A 430 42.20 10.73 4.43
C VAL A 430 40.77 10.92 3.93
N PHE A 431 40.60 11.37 2.67
CA PHE A 431 39.25 11.54 2.10
C PHE A 431 38.48 10.22 1.98
N GLU A 432 39.16 9.12 1.61
CA GLU A 432 38.56 7.78 1.59
C GLU A 432 38.13 7.35 3.00
N ALA A 433 38.99 7.53 4.01
CA ALA A 433 38.66 7.19 5.38
C ALA A 433 37.51 8.06 5.95
N GLU A 434 37.48 9.35 5.65
CA GLU A 434 36.38 10.25 6.05
C GLU A 434 35.06 9.87 5.40
N ARG A 435 35.05 9.57 4.10
CA ARG A 435 33.89 9.05 3.40
C ARG A 435 33.36 7.74 4.02
N ASP A 436 34.26 6.78 4.26
CA ASP A 436 33.89 5.47 4.79
C ASP A 436 33.36 5.58 6.23
N TYR A 437 33.94 6.48 7.04
CA TYR A 437 33.45 6.81 8.37
C TYR A 437 32.06 7.46 8.33
N ALA A 438 31.85 8.45 7.47
CA ALA A 438 30.55 9.10 7.32
C ALA A 438 29.47 8.09 6.90
N ARG A 439 29.77 7.25 5.90
CA ARG A 439 28.87 6.21 5.45
C ARG A 439 28.51 5.22 6.56
N ALA A 440 29.49 4.76 7.33
CA ALA A 440 29.24 3.82 8.44
C ALA A 440 28.30 4.43 9.50
N ARG A 441 28.39 5.74 9.74
CA ARG A 441 27.49 6.46 10.65
C ARG A 441 26.06 6.51 10.12
N TYR A 442 25.86 6.72 8.82
CA TYR A 442 24.54 6.70 8.21
C TYR A 442 23.96 5.28 8.19
N ASP A 443 24.78 4.26 7.86
CA ASP A 443 24.38 2.84 7.92
C ASP A 443 23.93 2.45 9.33
N TYR A 444 24.64 2.88 10.37
CA TYR A 444 24.28 2.68 11.78
C TYR A 444 22.91 3.27 12.12
N LEU A 445 22.64 4.53 11.73
CA LEU A 445 21.36 5.18 11.97
C LEU A 445 20.21 4.50 11.22
N ALA A 446 20.42 4.12 9.97
CA ALA A 446 19.45 3.39 9.17
C ALA A 446 19.14 2.01 9.76
N ASN A 447 20.16 1.28 10.24
CA ASN A 447 20.00 -0.02 10.86
C ASN A 447 19.35 0.05 12.26
N LEU A 448 19.51 1.16 12.98
CA LEU A 448 18.75 1.41 14.21
C LEU A 448 17.22 1.51 13.92
N VAL A 449 16.83 2.25 12.90
CA VAL A 449 15.43 2.33 12.46
C VAL A 449 14.95 0.96 11.99
N ARG A 450 15.76 0.24 11.22
CA ARG A 450 15.44 -1.10 10.71
C ARG A 450 15.20 -2.12 11.82
N LEU A 451 16.03 -2.14 12.88
CA LEU A 451 15.83 -3.03 14.02
C LEU A 451 14.51 -2.77 14.73
N ARG A 452 14.17 -1.49 14.97
CA ARG A 452 12.89 -1.13 15.60
C ARG A 452 11.68 -1.48 14.73
N SER A 453 11.80 -1.31 13.41
CA SER A 453 10.78 -1.74 12.45
C SER A 453 10.61 -3.26 12.43
N ALA A 454 11.72 -4.03 12.41
CA ALA A 454 11.70 -5.48 12.46
C ALA A 454 11.07 -6.00 13.76
N ALA A 455 11.33 -5.34 14.88
CA ALA A 455 10.71 -5.64 16.17
C ALA A 455 9.24 -5.18 16.27
N GLY A 456 8.72 -4.41 15.30
CA GLY A 456 7.36 -3.88 15.30
C GLY A 456 7.14 -2.70 16.25
N THR A 457 8.20 -2.08 16.75
CA THR A 457 8.16 -1.02 17.77
C THR A 457 8.52 0.37 17.25
N LEU A 458 8.75 0.51 15.94
CA LEU A 458 9.10 1.80 15.34
C LEU A 458 7.94 2.78 15.47
N LEU A 459 8.23 3.93 16.07
CA LEU A 459 7.30 5.05 16.29
C LEU A 459 7.88 6.36 15.74
N PRO A 460 7.06 7.37 15.44
CA PRO A 460 7.55 8.69 15.04
C PRO A 460 8.53 9.33 16.05
N ALA A 461 8.34 9.08 17.37
CA ALA A 461 9.25 9.52 18.41
C ALA A 461 10.69 8.97 18.26
N ASP A 462 10.86 7.86 17.55
CA ASP A 462 12.19 7.30 17.28
C ASP A 462 12.91 8.11 16.20
N LEU A 463 12.17 8.62 15.20
CA LEU A 463 12.71 9.57 14.22
C LEU A 463 13.05 10.91 14.89
N GLU A 464 12.20 11.42 15.80
CA GLU A 464 12.48 12.62 16.59
C GLU A 464 13.77 12.45 17.42
N ALA A 465 13.99 11.26 18.00
CA ALA A 465 15.19 10.98 18.75
C ALA A 465 16.46 11.00 17.87
N ILE A 466 16.38 10.51 16.64
CA ILE A 466 17.48 10.57 15.66
C ILE A 466 17.67 12.01 15.17
N ASN A 467 16.58 12.72 14.91
CA ASN A 467 16.59 14.09 14.41
C ASN A 467 17.38 15.05 15.31
N LYS A 468 17.35 14.86 16.62
CA LYS A 468 18.13 15.66 17.59
C LYS A 468 19.65 15.62 17.38
N TYR A 469 20.15 14.62 16.66
CA TYR A 469 21.56 14.48 16.31
C TYR A 469 21.90 15.06 14.94
N LEU A 470 20.89 15.49 14.15
CA LEU A 470 21.05 16.17 12.88
C LEU A 470 21.21 17.69 13.18
N VAL A 471 22.38 18.23 12.94
CA VAL A 471 22.72 19.58 13.42
C VAL A 471 23.47 20.44 12.41
N GLU A 472 23.92 19.85 11.29
CA GLU A 472 24.71 20.55 10.27
C GLU A 472 24.05 20.51 8.91
N ALA A 473 23.77 21.67 8.33
CA ALA A 473 23.23 21.78 6.97
C ALA A 473 24.28 21.41 5.90
N VAL A 474 23.90 20.59 4.95
CA VAL A 474 24.73 20.18 3.80
C VAL A 474 23.98 20.39 2.52
N VAL A 475 24.62 21.08 1.56
CA VAL A 475 24.12 21.21 0.20
C VAL A 475 24.28 19.86 -0.52
N VAL A 476 23.16 19.26 -0.94
CA VAL A 476 23.12 17.95 -1.59
C VAL A 476 22.82 18.03 -3.09
N GLN A 477 22.68 19.24 -3.65
CA GLN A 477 22.60 19.42 -5.10
C GLN A 477 23.97 19.63 -5.73
N PRO A 478 24.26 19.00 -6.89
CA PRO A 478 25.45 19.34 -7.65
C PRO A 478 25.38 20.81 -8.10
N SER A 479 26.41 21.58 -7.78
CA SER A 479 26.55 22.97 -8.25
C SER A 479 26.46 23.01 -9.78
N GLY A 480 25.39 23.56 -10.33
CA GLY A 480 25.19 23.70 -11.78
C GLY A 480 23.84 23.27 -12.34
N THR A 481 22.93 22.76 -11.53
CA THR A 481 21.55 22.48 -12.03
C THR A 481 20.75 23.78 -11.99
N PRO A 482 20.24 24.30 -13.14
CA PRO A 482 19.40 25.49 -13.12
C PRO A 482 18.12 25.22 -12.31
N ARG A 483 17.81 26.12 -11.37
CA ARG A 483 16.51 26.13 -10.69
C ARG A 483 15.41 26.23 -11.75
N ARG A 484 14.56 25.20 -11.86
CA ARG A 484 13.36 25.25 -12.70
C ARG A 484 12.24 25.96 -11.97
#